data_c57b9aedae2d8fdeafddd9e0b0bf4262
#
_entry.id   c57b9aedae2d8fdeafddd9e0b0bf4262
#
_cell.length_a   1.000
_cell.length_b   1.000
_cell.length_c   1.000
_cell.angle_alpha   90.00
_cell.angle_beta   90.00
_cell.angle_gamma   90.00
#
_symmetry.space_group_name_H-M   'P 1'
#
loop_
_entity.id
_entity.type
_entity.pdbx_description
1 polymer ?
#
loop_
_entity_poly.entity_id
_entity_poly.type
_entity_poly.pdbx_seq_one_letter_code
_entity_poly.pdbx_strand_id
1 'polypeptide(L)'
;MKNQSKTSSISRRSNNQDIIDTVMKLRRERFWTIILILIAVFATMIFGTLKNPFTNTFSKIGNYYGYRGLYILWAISISICIHTSSLLLFRLTNYDKKLGYWGLVSASFFLIITAIIPSLSEQLPFWHVLH
;
A
#
# COMPACT_ATOMS: atom_id res chain seq x y z
N MET A 1 36.14 -31.66 -33.01
CA MET A 1 36.30 -30.58 -31.99
C MET A 1 35.50 -29.30 -32.21
N LYS A 2 34.60 -29.19 -33.19
CA LYS A 2 33.81 -27.96 -33.49
C LYS A 2 32.46 -27.80 -32.72
N ASN A 3 31.96 -28.80 -32.01
CA ASN A 3 30.64 -28.76 -31.35
C ASN A 3 30.63 -28.21 -29.93
N GLN A 4 31.75 -28.19 -29.22
CA GLN A 4 31.79 -27.68 -27.84
C GLN A 4 31.75 -26.15 -27.74
N SER A 5 32.25 -25.43 -28.74
CA SER A 5 32.25 -23.96 -28.72
C SER A 5 30.86 -23.36 -28.96
N LYS A 6 29.99 -24.04 -29.70
CA LYS A 6 28.64 -23.58 -30.03
C LYS A 6 27.68 -23.74 -28.83
N THR A 7 27.85 -24.79 -28.03
CA THR A 7 27.02 -25.04 -26.83
C THR A 7 27.34 -24.05 -25.72
N SER A 8 28.58 -23.66 -25.54
CA SER A 8 29.00 -22.70 -24.53
C SER A 8 28.52 -21.27 -24.83
N SER A 9 28.45 -20.88 -26.10
CA SER A 9 27.96 -19.56 -26.53
C SER A 9 26.44 -19.44 -26.37
N ILE A 10 25.67 -20.49 -26.60
CA ILE A 10 24.22 -20.54 -26.41
C ILE A 10 23.86 -20.45 -24.92
N SER A 11 24.57 -21.21 -24.08
CA SER A 11 24.35 -21.19 -22.63
C SER A 11 24.64 -19.82 -22.01
N ARG A 12 25.72 -19.14 -22.43
CA ARG A 12 26.02 -17.76 -21.97
C ARG A 12 24.97 -16.76 -22.42
N ARG A 13 24.39 -16.90 -23.60
CA ARG A 13 23.39 -15.99 -24.13
C ARG A 13 22.07 -16.14 -23.38
N SER A 14 21.64 -17.37 -23.06
CA SER A 14 20.49 -17.67 -22.23
C SER A 14 20.65 -17.05 -20.81
N ASN A 15 21.78 -17.27 -20.17
CA ASN A 15 22.04 -16.76 -18.82
C ASN A 15 22.04 -15.21 -18.78
N ASN A 16 22.55 -14.54 -19.80
CA ASN A 16 22.53 -13.09 -19.87
C ASN A 16 21.10 -12.54 -20.08
N GLN A 17 20.26 -13.22 -20.84
CA GLN A 17 18.86 -12.82 -21.02
C GLN A 17 18.07 -12.97 -19.71
N ASP A 18 18.24 -14.08 -18.99
CA ASP A 18 17.59 -14.30 -17.69
C ASP A 18 17.96 -13.24 -16.66
N ILE A 19 19.24 -12.80 -16.65
CA ILE A 19 19.71 -11.73 -15.79
C ILE A 19 19.05 -10.39 -16.16
N ILE A 20 19.00 -10.06 -17.44
CA ILE A 20 18.38 -8.81 -17.92
C ILE A 20 16.89 -8.78 -17.56
N ASP A 21 16.18 -9.87 -17.79
CA ASP A 21 14.75 -9.96 -17.48
C ASP A 21 14.48 -9.83 -15.98
N THR A 22 15.34 -10.43 -15.15
CA THR A 22 15.26 -10.30 -13.68
C THR A 22 15.49 -8.86 -13.26
N VAL A 23 16.51 -8.19 -13.79
CA VAL A 23 16.80 -6.78 -13.46
C VAL A 23 15.67 -5.86 -13.91
N MET A 24 15.10 -6.06 -15.09
CA MET A 24 13.98 -5.27 -15.58
C MET A 24 12.73 -5.47 -14.72
N LYS A 25 12.45 -6.71 -14.29
CA LYS A 25 11.34 -7.02 -13.38
C LYS A 25 11.49 -6.29 -12.04
N LEU A 26 12.68 -6.37 -11.41
CA LEU A 26 12.97 -5.69 -10.15
C LEU A 26 12.84 -4.16 -10.28
N ARG A 27 13.33 -3.59 -11.39
CA ARG A 27 13.20 -2.15 -11.67
C ARG A 27 11.74 -1.74 -11.79
N ARG A 28 10.91 -2.53 -12.46
CA ARG A 28 9.48 -2.29 -12.60
C ARG A 28 8.76 -2.37 -11.25
N GLU A 29 9.06 -3.36 -10.43
CA GLU A 29 8.47 -3.51 -9.09
C GLU A 29 8.82 -2.33 -8.17
N ARG A 30 10.08 -1.87 -8.18
CA ARG A 30 10.50 -0.65 -7.45
C ARG A 30 9.73 0.58 -7.91
N PHE A 31 9.59 0.76 -9.21
CA PHE A 31 8.87 1.89 -9.78
C PHE A 31 7.40 1.92 -9.34
N TRP A 32 6.70 0.78 -9.41
CA TRP A 32 5.32 0.68 -8.95
C TRP A 32 5.18 0.91 -7.45
N THR A 33 6.11 0.42 -6.63
CA THR A 33 6.12 0.66 -5.19
C THR A 33 6.17 2.15 -4.89
N ILE A 34 7.07 2.88 -5.54
CA ILE A 34 7.22 4.33 -5.35
C ILE A 34 5.94 5.07 -5.79
N ILE A 35 5.38 4.73 -6.94
CA ILE A 35 4.15 5.35 -7.44
C ILE A 35 2.99 5.14 -6.47
N LEU A 36 2.78 3.92 -5.98
CA LEU A 36 1.70 3.62 -5.05
C LEU A 36 1.83 4.40 -3.74
N ILE A 37 3.05 4.53 -3.21
CA ILE A 37 3.31 5.34 -2.01
C ILE A 37 3.01 6.81 -2.29
N LEU A 38 3.46 7.35 -3.42
CA LEU A 38 3.17 8.74 -3.80
C LEU A 38 1.67 8.98 -3.94
N ILE A 39 0.94 8.09 -4.60
CA ILE A 39 -0.53 8.17 -4.71
C ILE A 39 -1.17 8.20 -3.32
N ALA A 40 -0.75 7.33 -2.41
CA ALA A 40 -1.27 7.30 -1.05
C ALA A 40 -1.02 8.62 -0.31
N VAL A 41 0.19 9.17 -0.40
CA VAL A 41 0.55 10.46 0.21
C VAL A 41 -0.29 11.59 -0.38
N PHE A 42 -0.36 11.72 -1.70
CA PHE A 42 -1.13 12.78 -2.35
C PHE A 42 -2.62 12.68 -2.05
N ALA A 43 -3.21 11.47 -2.08
CA ALA A 43 -4.60 11.26 -1.74
C ALA A 43 -4.89 11.66 -0.28
N THR A 44 -3.96 11.36 0.64
CA THR A 44 -4.07 11.77 2.05
C THR A 44 -3.98 13.29 2.19
N MET A 45 -3.06 13.94 1.49
CA MET A 45 -2.94 15.40 1.49
C MET A 45 -4.22 16.06 0.95
N ILE A 46 -4.73 15.61 -0.20
CA ILE A 46 -5.96 16.14 -0.81
C ILE A 46 -7.14 15.98 0.17
N PHE A 47 -7.31 14.81 0.76
CA PHE A 47 -8.38 14.57 1.74
C PHE A 47 -8.22 15.48 2.97
N GLY A 48 -7.00 15.64 3.47
CA GLY A 48 -6.69 16.50 4.62
C GLY A 48 -6.98 17.99 4.36
N THR A 49 -6.89 18.46 3.11
CA THR A 49 -7.15 19.87 2.74
C THR A 49 -8.63 20.20 2.55
N LEU A 50 -9.55 19.21 2.59
CA LEU A 50 -11.01 19.46 2.51
C LEU A 50 -11.51 20.38 3.64
N LYS A 51 -10.84 20.36 4.78
CA LYS A 51 -11.05 21.28 5.92
C LYS A 51 -9.69 21.64 6.53
N ASN A 52 -9.68 22.63 7.44
CA ASN A 52 -8.45 23.06 8.06
C ASN A 52 -7.79 21.87 8.80
N PRO A 53 -6.60 21.40 8.36
CA PRO A 53 -5.97 20.19 8.90
C PRO A 53 -5.45 20.36 10.33
N PHE A 54 -5.29 21.60 10.80
CA PHE A 54 -4.80 21.90 12.16
C PHE A 54 -5.90 21.81 13.22
N THR A 55 -7.18 21.90 12.82
CA THR A 55 -8.32 21.91 13.73
C THR A 55 -9.21 20.69 13.60
N ASN A 56 -9.04 19.89 12.55
CA ASN A 56 -9.93 18.77 12.26
C ASN A 56 -9.14 17.48 12.01
N THR A 57 -9.56 16.40 12.66
CA THR A 57 -9.07 15.05 12.36
C THR A 57 -9.75 14.49 11.12
N PHE A 58 -9.15 13.51 10.45
CA PHE A 58 -9.76 12.84 9.29
C PHE A 58 -11.12 12.22 9.61
N SER A 59 -11.26 11.63 10.79
CA SER A 59 -12.54 11.08 11.25
C SER A 59 -13.60 12.17 11.40
N LYS A 60 -13.24 13.34 11.91
CA LYS A 60 -14.12 14.50 12.03
C LYS A 60 -14.53 15.04 10.67
N ILE A 61 -13.61 15.12 9.70
CA ILE A 61 -13.91 15.53 8.34
C ILE A 61 -14.92 14.58 7.71
N GLY A 62 -14.73 13.28 7.84
CA GLY A 62 -15.64 12.28 7.28
C GLY A 62 -17.01 12.29 7.95
N ASN A 63 -17.07 12.20 9.26
CA ASN A 63 -18.32 11.93 9.97
C ASN A 63 -19.12 13.18 10.31
N TYR A 64 -18.47 14.29 10.69
CA TYR A 64 -19.16 15.51 11.14
C TYR A 64 -19.57 16.42 9.98
N TYR A 65 -18.73 16.53 8.93
CA TYR A 65 -19.02 17.43 7.80
C TYR A 65 -19.75 16.75 6.63
N GLY A 66 -20.26 15.55 6.80
CA GLY A 66 -21.04 14.84 5.78
C GLY A 66 -20.22 14.18 4.66
N TYR A 67 -18.88 14.16 4.75
CA TYR A 67 -18.01 13.53 3.76
C TYR A 67 -17.76 12.04 4.04
N ARG A 68 -18.68 11.37 4.73
CA ARG A 68 -18.52 9.97 5.16
C ARG A 68 -18.20 9.02 4.01
N GLY A 69 -18.91 9.15 2.89
CA GLY A 69 -18.64 8.32 1.71
C GLY A 69 -17.24 8.53 1.15
N LEU A 70 -16.79 9.78 1.08
CA LEU A 70 -15.43 10.13 0.67
C LEU A 70 -14.38 9.62 1.64
N TYR A 71 -14.64 9.66 2.94
CA TYR A 71 -13.75 9.15 3.97
C TYR A 71 -13.56 7.63 3.87
N ILE A 72 -14.66 6.88 3.69
CA ILE A 72 -14.60 5.43 3.49
C ILE A 72 -13.86 5.09 2.18
N LEU A 73 -14.17 5.78 1.09
CA LEU A 73 -13.49 5.58 -0.19
C LEU A 73 -11.99 5.86 -0.10
N TRP A 74 -11.62 6.97 0.57
CA TRP A 74 -10.23 7.30 0.85
C TRP A 74 -9.53 6.21 1.66
N ALA A 75 -10.14 5.74 2.76
CA ALA A 75 -9.56 4.72 3.62
C ALA A 75 -9.33 3.38 2.89
N ILE A 76 -10.30 2.96 2.07
CA ILE A 76 -10.17 1.75 1.25
C ILE A 76 -9.04 1.92 0.22
N SER A 77 -9.02 3.04 -0.50
CA SER A 77 -8.00 3.32 -1.51
C SER A 77 -6.58 3.34 -0.91
N ILE A 78 -6.40 4.03 0.21
CA ILE A 78 -5.11 4.09 0.92
C ILE A 78 -4.71 2.71 1.44
N SER A 79 -5.66 1.96 2.01
CA SER A 79 -5.40 0.59 2.48
C SER A 79 -4.89 -0.30 1.35
N ILE A 80 -5.51 -0.26 0.18
CA ILE A 80 -5.07 -1.03 -1.01
C ILE A 80 -3.68 -0.58 -1.47
N CYS A 81 -3.42 0.73 -1.55
CA CYS A 81 -2.13 1.26 -1.97
C CYS A 81 -1.00 0.84 -1.02
N ILE A 82 -1.20 1.00 0.28
CA ILE A 82 -0.20 0.63 1.31
C ILE A 82 0.01 -0.88 1.32
N HIS A 83 -1.07 -1.67 1.27
CA HIS A 83 -0.99 -3.12 1.26
C HIS A 83 -0.19 -3.63 0.05
N THR A 84 -0.52 -3.17 -1.14
CA THR A 84 0.15 -3.55 -2.38
C THR A 84 1.62 -3.11 -2.39
N SER A 85 1.91 -1.87 -1.97
CA SER A 85 3.29 -1.37 -1.86
C SER A 85 4.13 -2.19 -0.90
N SER A 86 3.57 -2.56 0.26
CA SER A 86 4.27 -3.37 1.26
C SER A 86 4.53 -4.79 0.76
N LEU A 87 3.57 -5.41 0.05
CA LEU A 87 3.78 -6.71 -0.58
C LEU A 87 4.90 -6.67 -1.64
N LEU A 88 4.93 -5.63 -2.47
CA LEU A 88 6.01 -5.44 -3.44
C LEU A 88 7.36 -5.26 -2.73
N LEU A 89 7.39 -4.50 -1.64
CA LEU A 89 8.60 -4.29 -0.83
C LEU A 89 9.07 -5.61 -0.19
N PHE A 90 8.17 -6.44 0.34
CA PHE A 90 8.52 -7.76 0.88
C PHE A 90 9.14 -8.66 -0.19
N ARG A 91 8.61 -8.64 -1.42
CA ARG A 91 9.21 -9.37 -2.55
C ARG A 91 10.60 -8.85 -2.90
N LEU A 92 10.79 -7.53 -2.95
CA LEU A 92 12.07 -6.90 -3.26
C LEU A 92 13.16 -7.17 -2.23
N THR A 93 12.78 -7.38 -0.96
CA THR A 93 13.69 -7.63 0.16
C THR A 93 13.82 -9.11 0.52
N ASN A 94 13.18 -10.01 -0.24
CA ASN A 94 13.08 -11.45 0.07
C ASN A 94 12.62 -11.72 1.51
N TYR A 95 11.60 -10.97 1.94
CA TYR A 95 11.07 -11.08 3.28
C TYR A 95 10.07 -12.22 3.39
N ASP A 96 10.44 -13.34 4.05
CA ASP A 96 9.63 -14.56 4.13
C ASP A 96 8.89 -14.76 5.47
N LYS A 97 9.00 -13.81 6.40
CA LYS A 97 8.40 -13.98 7.73
C LYS A 97 6.88 -13.81 7.67
N LYS A 98 6.14 -14.87 7.97
CA LYS A 98 4.67 -14.88 8.01
C LYS A 98 4.07 -13.79 8.92
N LEU A 99 4.77 -13.43 10.00
CA LEU A 99 4.35 -12.39 10.94
C LEU A 99 4.17 -11.03 10.26
N GLY A 100 5.05 -10.67 9.31
CA GLY A 100 4.93 -9.41 8.56
C GLY A 100 3.68 -9.37 7.68
N TYR A 101 3.36 -10.47 7.01
CA TYR A 101 2.15 -10.57 6.20
C TYR A 101 0.88 -10.48 7.05
N TRP A 102 0.82 -11.18 8.18
CA TRP A 102 -0.30 -11.09 9.11
C TRP A 102 -0.44 -9.69 9.72
N GLY A 103 0.67 -9.06 10.08
CA GLY A 103 0.69 -7.68 10.56
C GLY A 103 0.12 -6.70 9.52
N LEU A 104 0.52 -6.86 8.25
CA LEU A 104 0.04 -6.03 7.15
C LEU A 104 -1.47 -6.20 6.90
N VAL A 105 -1.97 -7.44 6.88
CA VAL A 105 -3.40 -7.74 6.73
C VAL A 105 -4.19 -7.13 7.89
N SER A 106 -3.73 -7.33 9.13
CA SER A 106 -4.38 -6.77 10.32
C SER A 106 -4.41 -5.25 10.29
N ALA A 107 -3.30 -4.58 9.94
CA ALA A 107 -3.25 -3.13 9.84
C ALA A 107 -4.23 -2.58 8.79
N SER A 108 -4.30 -3.21 7.61
CA SER A 108 -5.24 -2.85 6.55
C SER A 108 -6.69 -3.03 7.00
N PHE A 109 -6.98 -4.12 7.70
CA PHE A 109 -8.32 -4.42 8.22
C PHE A 109 -8.75 -3.40 9.28
N PHE A 110 -7.87 -3.08 10.24
CA PHE A 110 -8.17 -2.07 11.26
C PHE A 110 -8.38 -0.68 10.67
N LEU A 111 -7.61 -0.30 9.65
CA LEU A 111 -7.79 0.97 8.97
C LEU A 111 -9.20 1.08 8.35
N ILE A 112 -9.67 0.03 7.70
CA ILE A 112 -10.99 0.00 7.09
C ILE A 112 -12.09 0.01 8.16
N ILE A 113 -11.94 -0.78 9.22
CA ILE A 113 -12.90 -0.81 10.33
C ILE A 113 -13.02 0.57 10.98
N THR A 114 -11.91 1.23 11.29
CA THR A 114 -11.95 2.58 11.89
C THR A 114 -12.60 3.62 10.99
N ALA A 115 -12.55 3.44 9.67
CA ALA A 115 -13.24 4.31 8.73
C ALA A 115 -14.76 4.03 8.68
N ILE A 116 -15.18 2.79 8.90
CA ILE A 116 -16.60 2.39 8.86
C ILE A 116 -17.32 2.75 10.17
N ILE A 117 -16.63 2.63 11.32
CA ILE A 117 -17.22 2.95 12.62
C ILE A 117 -17.44 4.48 12.70
N PRO A 118 -18.70 4.94 12.77
CA PRO A 118 -18.97 6.36 12.93
C PRO A 118 -18.50 6.83 14.31
N SER A 119 -17.86 7.99 14.37
CA SER A 119 -17.67 8.68 15.64
C SER A 119 -19.04 9.22 16.09
N LEU A 120 -19.79 8.41 16.80
CA LEU A 120 -21.07 8.79 17.42
C LEU A 120 -20.77 9.64 18.64
N SER A 121 -20.61 10.94 18.42
CA SER A 121 -20.03 11.85 19.41
C SER A 121 -20.94 12.21 20.58
N GLU A 122 -22.26 11.97 20.55
CA GLU A 122 -23.14 12.42 21.63
C GLU A 122 -24.22 11.42 22.08
N GLN A 123 -24.53 10.40 21.30
CA GLN A 123 -25.65 9.52 21.63
C GLN A 123 -25.27 8.20 22.31
N LEU A 124 -23.99 7.81 22.28
CA LEU A 124 -23.51 6.60 22.92
C LEU A 124 -22.12 6.83 23.51
N PRO A 125 -22.00 7.11 24.83
CA PRO A 125 -20.72 7.40 25.48
C PRO A 125 -19.68 6.28 25.37
N PHE A 126 -20.13 5.04 25.10
CA PHE A 126 -19.25 3.89 24.91
C PHE A 126 -18.37 3.99 23.64
N TRP A 127 -18.89 4.57 22.56
CA TRP A 127 -18.15 4.71 21.30
C TRP A 127 -17.14 5.86 21.30
N HIS A 128 -17.27 6.81 22.22
CA HIS A 128 -16.34 7.90 22.39
C HIS A 128 -14.99 7.44 22.99
N VAL A 129 -14.99 6.33 23.74
CA VAL A 129 -13.79 5.76 24.37
C VAL A 129 -12.97 4.90 23.38
N LEU A 130 -13.58 4.46 22.28
CA LEU A 130 -12.92 3.63 21.27
C LEU A 130 -12.21 4.46 20.16
N HIS A 131 -12.34 5.77 20.19
CA HIS A 131 -11.64 6.72 19.31
C HIS A 131 -10.56 7.47 20.09
#